data_65d1eee4f9fb2d2ab2ab6cb83c270f7e
#
_entry.id   65d1eee4f9fb2d2ab2ab6cb83c270f7e
#
_cell.length_a   1.000
_cell.length_b   1.000
_cell.length_c   1.000
_cell.angle_alpha   90.00
_cell.angle_beta   90.00
_cell.angle_gamma   90.00
#
_symmetry.space_group_name_H-M   'P 1'
#
loop_
_entity.id
_entity.type
_entity.pdbx_description
1 polymer ?
#
loop_
_entity_poly.entity_id
_entity_poly.type
_entity_poly.pdbx_seq_one_letter_code
_entity_poly.pdbx_strand_id
1 'polypeptide(L)'
;HIIQHLDEEKPDDVENEAVEQIAFADRILLNKIDLASEGEISEVKNRVKAINAFAPVYETENSIIDPSELIGIGAFDLSKTLEMDPEFLDTDAEHEHDENVTSTSSKFEGELNVNKLERWIGELMQTKAEDLFRYKGVLAVKGMDQKFVFQGVHMLFGGDFNQEIGLWKDDEKRECRFVFIGRNLDHAALEAGLMECKAEDLRFDVGDMVYANIGEFTKGKILKCWDQGNPYRVEIQDEDRTNVWVPIDSDDYVLPA
;
A
#
# COMPACT_ATOMS: atom_id res chain seq x y z
N HIS A 1 -13.00 22.74 -20.07
CA HIS A 1 -13.87 22.73 -18.86
C HIS A 1 -13.19 22.00 -17.68
N ILE A 2 -12.62 20.79 -17.85
CA ILE A 2 -12.05 20.03 -16.73
C ILE A 2 -10.90 20.81 -16.07
N ILE A 3 -9.96 21.37 -16.84
CA ILE A 3 -8.82 22.15 -16.33
C ILE A 3 -9.30 23.31 -15.47
N GLN A 4 -10.36 24.03 -15.90
CA GLN A 4 -10.92 25.15 -15.13
C GLN A 4 -11.44 24.70 -13.76
N HIS A 5 -12.05 23.51 -13.66
CA HIS A 5 -12.50 22.96 -12.39
C HIS A 5 -11.34 22.45 -11.51
N LEU A 6 -10.30 21.91 -12.15
CA LEU A 6 -9.10 21.49 -11.39
C LEU A 6 -8.35 22.70 -10.81
N ASP A 7 -8.32 23.82 -11.53
CA ASP A 7 -7.62 25.05 -11.14
C ASP A 7 -8.51 26.02 -10.33
N GLU A 8 -9.73 25.61 -9.99
CA GLU A 8 -10.66 26.45 -9.23
C GLU A 8 -10.20 26.58 -7.77
N GLU A 9 -9.77 27.79 -7.39
CA GLU A 9 -9.46 28.08 -5.99
C GLU A 9 -10.71 27.98 -5.14
N LYS A 10 -10.69 27.10 -4.15
CA LYS A 10 -11.74 26.95 -3.15
C LYS A 10 -11.32 27.62 -1.84
N PRO A 11 -12.29 28.09 -1.01
CA PRO A 11 -11.97 28.51 0.36
C PRO A 11 -11.26 27.42 1.14
N ASP A 12 -10.43 27.78 2.12
CA ASP A 12 -9.56 26.88 2.89
C ASP A 12 -10.25 25.63 3.49
N ASP A 13 -11.57 25.68 3.70
CA ASP A 13 -12.37 24.59 4.27
C ASP A 13 -13.21 23.84 3.21
N VAL A 14 -13.02 24.11 1.90
CA VAL A 14 -13.81 23.50 0.82
C VAL A 14 -12.91 22.72 -0.11
N GLU A 15 -13.15 21.43 -0.19
CA GLU A 15 -12.41 20.51 -1.06
C GLU A 15 -12.76 20.73 -2.54
N ASN A 16 -11.80 20.49 -3.43
CA ASN A 16 -12.05 20.53 -4.86
C ASN A 16 -12.55 19.16 -5.32
N GLU A 17 -13.87 19.03 -5.45
CA GLU A 17 -14.54 17.77 -5.85
C GLU A 17 -14.01 17.20 -7.17
N ALA A 18 -13.56 18.03 -8.11
CA ALA A 18 -13.03 17.56 -9.38
C ALA A 18 -11.67 16.86 -9.21
N VAL A 19 -10.83 17.40 -8.34
CA VAL A 19 -9.53 16.78 -7.98
C VAL A 19 -9.76 15.48 -7.25
N GLU A 20 -10.68 15.46 -6.27
CA GLU A 20 -10.99 14.24 -5.51
C GLU A 20 -11.56 13.12 -6.39
N GLN A 21 -12.49 13.46 -7.30
CA GLN A 21 -13.04 12.46 -8.23
C GLN A 21 -11.95 11.77 -9.04
N ILE A 22 -10.94 12.52 -9.48
CA ILE A 22 -9.80 11.95 -10.21
C ILE A 22 -8.93 11.11 -9.27
N ALA A 23 -8.63 11.62 -8.08
CA ALA A 23 -7.78 10.92 -7.10
C ALA A 23 -8.38 9.57 -6.69
N PHE A 24 -9.71 9.49 -6.53
CA PHE A 24 -10.39 8.26 -6.14
C PHE A 24 -10.68 7.30 -7.30
N ALA A 25 -10.54 7.75 -8.55
CA ALA A 25 -10.92 6.95 -9.70
C ALA A 25 -10.07 5.68 -9.88
N ASP A 26 -10.71 4.55 -10.16
CA ASP A 26 -10.06 3.34 -10.66
C ASP A 26 -9.90 3.35 -12.17
N ARG A 27 -10.80 4.05 -12.88
CA ARG A 27 -10.85 4.23 -14.32
C ARG A 27 -11.31 5.65 -14.62
N ILE A 28 -10.72 6.29 -15.61
CA ILE A 28 -11.06 7.65 -16.00
C ILE A 28 -11.51 7.64 -17.46
N LEU A 29 -12.72 8.07 -17.72
CA LEU A 29 -13.24 8.27 -19.07
C LEU A 29 -13.08 9.74 -19.45
N LEU A 30 -12.10 10.04 -20.29
CA LEU A 30 -11.96 11.36 -20.91
C LEU A 30 -12.91 11.44 -22.10
N ASN A 31 -14.11 11.95 -21.82
CA ASN A 31 -15.21 11.97 -22.78
C ASN A 31 -15.26 13.26 -23.58
N LYS A 32 -15.95 13.22 -24.72
CA LYS A 32 -16.13 14.34 -25.67
C LYS A 32 -14.80 14.77 -26.34
N ILE A 33 -13.95 13.80 -26.65
CA ILE A 33 -12.69 14.08 -27.35
C ILE A 33 -12.91 14.66 -28.74
N ASP A 34 -14.07 14.40 -29.34
CA ASP A 34 -14.53 14.96 -30.62
C ASP A 34 -14.66 16.50 -30.61
N LEU A 35 -14.75 17.10 -29.42
CA LEU A 35 -14.89 18.55 -29.25
C LEU A 35 -13.58 19.25 -28.87
N ALA A 36 -12.46 18.55 -28.80
CA ALA A 36 -11.18 19.07 -28.37
C ALA A 36 -10.08 18.76 -29.38
N SER A 37 -9.07 19.60 -29.42
CA SER A 37 -7.87 19.34 -30.23
C SER A 37 -6.97 18.31 -29.53
N GLU A 38 -6.09 17.66 -30.29
CA GLU A 38 -5.09 16.72 -29.74
C GLU A 38 -4.22 17.35 -28.66
N GLY A 39 -3.89 18.65 -28.77
CA GLY A 39 -3.13 19.39 -27.78
C GLY A 39 -3.87 19.53 -26.46
N GLU A 40 -5.17 19.90 -26.49
CA GLU A 40 -6.03 20.00 -25.32
C GLU A 40 -6.25 18.65 -24.65
N ILE A 41 -6.42 17.58 -25.43
CA ILE A 41 -6.55 16.22 -24.91
C ILE A 41 -5.26 15.81 -24.17
N SER A 42 -4.10 16.09 -24.77
CA SER A 42 -2.82 15.80 -24.13
C SER A 42 -2.60 16.58 -22.84
N GLU A 43 -2.96 17.86 -22.82
CA GLU A 43 -2.88 18.70 -21.62
C GLU A 43 -3.75 18.14 -20.48
N VAL A 44 -5.03 17.83 -20.78
CA VAL A 44 -5.94 17.22 -19.80
C VAL A 44 -5.40 15.90 -19.28
N LYS A 45 -4.87 15.03 -20.17
CA LYS A 45 -4.29 13.74 -19.76
C LYS A 45 -3.11 13.94 -18.81
N ASN A 46 -2.24 14.90 -19.08
CA ASN A 46 -1.11 15.21 -18.24
C ASN A 46 -1.56 15.70 -16.85
N ARG A 47 -2.56 16.60 -16.79
CA ARG A 47 -3.11 17.08 -15.52
C ARG A 47 -3.78 15.96 -14.72
N VAL A 48 -4.55 15.10 -15.38
CA VAL A 48 -5.17 13.93 -14.75
C VAL A 48 -4.12 12.97 -14.20
N LYS A 49 -3.07 12.70 -14.98
CA LYS A 49 -1.95 11.83 -14.57
C LYS A 49 -1.13 12.43 -13.42
N ALA A 50 -1.01 13.75 -13.32
CA ALA A 50 -0.34 14.40 -12.19
C ALA A 50 -1.10 14.17 -10.87
N ILE A 51 -2.45 14.08 -10.90
CA ILE A 51 -3.27 13.78 -9.73
C ILE A 51 -3.32 12.28 -9.44
N ASN A 52 -3.60 11.47 -10.46
CA ASN A 52 -3.71 10.01 -10.36
C ASN A 52 -2.94 9.35 -11.52
N ALA A 53 -1.67 9.05 -11.28
CA ALA A 53 -0.78 8.45 -12.26
C ALA A 53 -1.22 7.02 -12.66
N PHE A 54 -2.01 6.35 -11.82
CA PHE A 54 -2.27 4.92 -11.88
C PHE A 54 -3.60 4.55 -12.54
N ALA A 55 -4.60 5.43 -12.51
CA ALA A 55 -5.87 5.15 -13.16
C ALA A 55 -5.69 5.17 -14.69
N PRO A 56 -6.05 4.09 -15.41
CA PRO A 56 -6.11 4.09 -16.86
C PRO A 56 -7.09 5.16 -17.35
N VAL A 57 -6.66 5.92 -18.40
CA VAL A 57 -7.46 6.97 -19.00
C VAL A 57 -7.93 6.50 -20.38
N TYR A 58 -9.24 6.36 -20.53
CA TYR A 58 -9.89 5.97 -21.80
C TYR A 58 -10.44 7.21 -22.51
N GLU A 59 -10.00 7.41 -23.73
CA GLU A 59 -10.55 8.46 -24.60
C GLU A 59 -11.86 7.98 -25.22
N THR A 60 -12.94 8.72 -25.01
CA THR A 60 -14.29 8.29 -25.45
C THR A 60 -15.08 9.43 -26.10
N GLU A 61 -15.99 9.04 -26.99
CA GLU A 61 -17.02 9.90 -27.57
C GLU A 61 -18.38 9.38 -27.16
N ASN A 62 -19.30 10.28 -26.76
CA ASN A 62 -20.63 9.93 -26.29
C ASN A 62 -20.65 8.88 -25.16
N SER A 63 -19.56 8.81 -24.38
CA SER A 63 -19.33 7.80 -23.33
C SER A 63 -19.37 6.35 -23.85
N ILE A 64 -19.04 6.13 -25.11
CA ILE A 64 -19.00 4.80 -25.72
C ILE A 64 -17.69 4.12 -25.30
N ILE A 65 -17.82 3.04 -24.55
CA ILE A 65 -16.72 2.17 -24.12
C ILE A 65 -17.26 0.74 -23.99
N ASP A 66 -16.39 -0.24 -24.14
CA ASP A 66 -16.79 -1.63 -23.90
C ASP A 66 -17.15 -1.79 -22.41
N PRO A 67 -18.37 -2.30 -22.07
CA PRO A 67 -18.77 -2.50 -20.70
C PRO A 67 -17.81 -3.38 -19.88
N SER A 68 -17.06 -4.28 -20.48
CA SER A 68 -16.05 -5.12 -19.82
C SER A 68 -14.90 -4.29 -19.22
N GLU A 69 -14.65 -3.09 -19.73
CA GLU A 69 -13.67 -2.15 -19.17
C GLU A 69 -14.14 -1.47 -17.89
N LEU A 70 -15.42 -1.53 -17.57
CA LEU A 70 -16.02 -0.86 -16.42
C LEU A 70 -16.66 -1.81 -15.41
N ILE A 71 -17.20 -2.94 -15.89
CA ILE A 71 -17.97 -3.88 -15.07
C ILE A 71 -17.11 -5.11 -14.76
N GLY A 72 -17.12 -5.51 -13.49
CA GLY A 72 -16.38 -6.70 -13.05
C GLY A 72 -14.85 -6.53 -13.02
N ILE A 73 -14.37 -5.29 -13.10
CA ILE A 73 -12.95 -4.95 -13.07
C ILE A 73 -12.28 -5.29 -11.73
N GLY A 74 -13.10 -5.55 -10.68
CA GLY A 74 -12.55 -5.88 -9.36
C GLY A 74 -11.61 -4.81 -8.84
N ALA A 75 -11.98 -3.54 -8.98
CA ALA A 75 -11.11 -2.41 -8.64
C ALA A 75 -10.65 -2.41 -7.18
N PHE A 76 -11.42 -3.08 -6.31
CA PHE A 76 -11.05 -3.41 -4.94
C PHE A 76 -10.33 -4.77 -4.82
N ASP A 77 -10.23 -5.53 -5.91
CA ASP A 77 -9.51 -6.79 -5.99
C ASP A 77 -8.17 -6.54 -6.70
N LEU A 78 -7.11 -6.45 -5.91
CA LEU A 78 -5.79 -6.12 -6.44
C LEU A 78 -5.23 -7.21 -7.35
N SER A 79 -5.66 -8.48 -7.21
CA SER A 79 -5.25 -9.55 -8.13
C SER A 79 -5.74 -9.29 -9.54
N LYS A 80 -7.00 -8.89 -9.68
CA LYS A 80 -7.56 -8.52 -10.99
C LYS A 80 -6.95 -7.22 -11.53
N THR A 81 -6.66 -6.27 -10.66
CA THR A 81 -5.99 -5.03 -11.06
C THR A 81 -4.59 -5.29 -11.62
N LEU A 82 -3.83 -6.19 -11.00
CA LEU A 82 -2.49 -6.58 -11.48
C LEU A 82 -2.52 -7.46 -12.75
N GLU A 83 -3.57 -8.27 -12.94
CA GLU A 83 -3.76 -9.05 -14.18
C GLU A 83 -4.12 -8.15 -15.36
N MET A 84 -4.94 -7.13 -15.13
CA MET A 84 -5.41 -6.21 -16.18
C MET A 84 -4.38 -5.12 -16.50
N ASP A 85 -3.60 -4.70 -15.53
CA ASP A 85 -2.57 -3.66 -15.67
C ASP A 85 -1.32 -4.06 -14.86
N PRO A 86 -0.42 -4.86 -15.47
CA PRO A 86 0.85 -5.25 -14.81
C PRO A 86 1.75 -4.05 -14.50
N GLU A 87 1.58 -2.93 -15.22
CA GLU A 87 2.34 -1.69 -15.04
C GLU A 87 1.71 -0.75 -14.00
N PHE A 88 0.55 -1.12 -13.43
CA PHE A 88 -0.18 -0.33 -12.42
C PHE A 88 0.69 0.15 -11.26
N LEU A 89 1.75 -0.56 -10.95
CA LEU A 89 2.72 -0.23 -9.91
C LEU A 89 4.10 0.15 -10.49
N ASP A 90 4.19 0.49 -11.79
CA ASP A 90 5.44 0.96 -12.37
C ASP A 90 5.69 2.42 -11.98
N THR A 91 6.82 2.65 -11.33
CA THR A 91 7.12 3.89 -10.59
C THR A 91 8.06 4.83 -11.36
N ASP A 92 8.45 4.48 -12.60
CA ASP A 92 9.51 5.19 -13.32
C ASP A 92 9.07 6.50 -14.01
N ALA A 93 7.82 6.93 -13.83
CA ALA A 93 7.34 8.18 -14.39
C ALA A 93 7.59 9.37 -13.46
N GLU A 94 8.54 10.21 -13.80
CA GLU A 94 8.69 11.56 -13.21
C GLU A 94 7.53 12.45 -13.67
N HIS A 95 6.73 12.94 -12.73
CA HIS A 95 5.62 13.85 -12.99
C HIS A 95 5.82 15.19 -12.29
N GLU A 96 5.64 16.30 -13.04
CA GLU A 96 5.52 17.64 -12.47
C GLU A 96 4.17 17.78 -11.74
N HIS A 97 4.20 18.30 -10.51
CA HIS A 97 3.11 18.26 -9.55
C HIS A 97 2.28 19.57 -9.54
N ASP A 98 0.98 19.41 -9.43
CA ASP A 98 0.07 20.46 -8.94
C ASP A 98 0.12 20.47 -7.41
N GLU A 99 0.16 21.65 -6.79
CA GLU A 99 0.74 21.86 -5.45
C GLU A 99 -0.02 21.17 -4.29
N ASN A 100 -1.24 20.67 -4.44
CA ASN A 100 -2.03 20.21 -3.31
C ASN A 100 -2.32 18.71 -3.28
N VAL A 101 -2.66 18.07 -4.40
CA VAL A 101 -2.94 16.62 -4.46
C VAL A 101 -1.94 15.94 -5.36
N THR A 102 -1.23 14.98 -4.80
CA THR A 102 -0.16 14.27 -5.50
C THR A 102 -0.30 12.76 -5.34
N SER A 103 0.32 12.02 -6.22
CA SER A 103 0.53 10.59 -6.07
C SER A 103 2.02 10.32 -5.81
N THR A 104 2.29 9.41 -4.91
CA THR A 104 3.63 8.89 -4.67
C THR A 104 3.61 7.38 -4.73
N SER A 105 4.67 6.82 -5.25
CA SER A 105 4.87 5.39 -5.28
C SER A 105 6.26 5.06 -4.74
N SER A 106 6.38 3.90 -4.12
CA SER A 106 7.67 3.37 -3.69
C SER A 106 7.75 1.89 -4.03
N LYS A 107 8.92 1.50 -4.51
CA LYS A 107 9.24 0.12 -4.83
C LYS A 107 10.60 -0.22 -4.25
N PHE A 108 10.68 -1.32 -3.51
CA PHE A 108 11.96 -1.83 -3.05
C PHE A 108 11.99 -3.35 -2.98
N GLU A 109 13.15 -3.93 -3.16
CA GLU A 109 13.38 -5.36 -2.99
C GLU A 109 13.54 -5.70 -1.49
N GLY A 110 12.98 -6.84 -1.09
CA GLY A 110 13.03 -7.35 0.27
C GLY A 110 11.66 -7.60 0.87
N GLU A 111 11.68 -8.02 2.10
CA GLU A 111 10.50 -8.45 2.85
C GLU A 111 10.29 -7.55 4.07
N LEU A 112 9.05 -7.39 4.49
CA LEU A 112 8.63 -6.59 5.64
C LEU A 112 8.32 -7.48 6.86
N ASN A 113 8.45 -6.87 8.03
CA ASN A 113 7.79 -7.34 9.24
C ASN A 113 6.35 -6.78 9.26
N VAL A 114 5.35 -7.66 9.14
CA VAL A 114 3.94 -7.26 9.05
C VAL A 114 3.47 -6.51 10.31
N ASN A 115 3.99 -6.85 11.48
CA ASN A 115 3.60 -6.19 12.73
C ASN A 115 4.13 -4.73 12.81
N LYS A 116 5.33 -4.48 12.26
CA LYS A 116 5.85 -3.11 12.10
C LYS A 116 5.02 -2.33 11.12
N LEU A 117 4.66 -2.95 10.00
CA LEU A 117 3.81 -2.35 8.97
C LEU A 117 2.44 -1.97 9.54
N GLU A 118 1.75 -2.89 10.24
CA GLU A 118 0.45 -2.63 10.83
C GLU A 118 0.50 -1.47 11.85
N ARG A 119 1.55 -1.40 12.65
CA ARG A 119 1.77 -0.29 13.57
C ARG A 119 1.94 1.04 12.82
N TRP A 120 2.82 1.08 11.84
CA TRP A 120 3.08 2.28 11.05
C TRP A 120 1.84 2.76 10.30
N ILE A 121 1.08 1.85 9.70
CA ILE A 121 -0.20 2.18 9.05
C ILE A 121 -1.20 2.73 10.08
N GLY A 122 -1.28 2.12 11.26
CA GLY A 122 -2.14 2.60 12.33
C GLY A 122 -1.81 4.04 12.75
N GLU A 123 -0.53 4.37 12.88
CA GLU A 123 -0.06 5.73 13.17
C GLU A 123 -0.36 6.70 12.01
N LEU A 124 -0.14 6.25 10.77
CA LEU A 124 -0.45 7.04 9.58
C LEU A 124 -1.94 7.37 9.49
N MET A 125 -2.82 6.39 9.76
CA MET A 125 -4.27 6.58 9.77
C MET A 125 -4.74 7.51 10.91
N GLN A 126 -4.05 7.53 12.04
CA GLN A 126 -4.40 8.44 13.13
C GLN A 126 -3.99 9.89 12.85
N THR A 127 -2.93 10.09 12.07
CA THR A 127 -2.30 11.41 11.90
C THR A 127 -2.56 12.06 10.54
N LYS A 128 -2.87 11.26 9.50
CA LYS A 128 -2.93 11.69 8.10
C LYS A 128 -4.12 11.15 7.32
N ALA A 129 -5.11 10.54 7.99
CA ALA A 129 -6.27 9.93 7.32
C ALA A 129 -7.04 10.91 6.42
N GLU A 130 -7.15 12.17 6.83
CA GLU A 130 -7.86 13.22 6.07
C GLU A 130 -7.11 13.63 4.81
N ASP A 131 -5.78 13.50 4.81
CA ASP A 131 -4.93 13.84 3.67
C ASP A 131 -4.71 12.66 2.71
N LEU A 132 -5.01 11.43 3.15
CA LEU A 132 -4.83 10.21 2.36
C LEU A 132 -6.13 9.83 1.65
N PHE A 133 -6.19 10.07 0.35
CA PHE A 133 -7.38 9.78 -0.45
C PHE A 133 -7.44 8.32 -0.88
N ARG A 134 -6.31 7.79 -1.33
CA ARG A 134 -6.23 6.41 -1.79
C ARG A 134 -4.84 5.84 -1.55
N TYR A 135 -4.79 4.57 -1.22
CA TYR A 135 -3.54 3.84 -1.11
C TYR A 135 -3.71 2.39 -1.48
N LYS A 136 -2.72 1.83 -2.14
CA LYS A 136 -2.66 0.43 -2.52
C LYS A 136 -1.23 -0.09 -2.46
N GLY A 137 -1.07 -1.38 -2.20
CA GLY A 137 0.24 -2.01 -2.25
C GLY A 137 0.18 -3.53 -2.29
N VAL A 138 1.23 -4.12 -2.83
CA VAL A 138 1.53 -5.54 -2.76
C VAL A 138 2.86 -5.70 -2.04
N LEU A 139 2.85 -6.48 -0.98
CA LEU A 139 3.96 -6.55 -0.05
C LEU A 139 4.43 -7.98 0.13
N ALA A 140 5.75 -8.13 0.16
CA ALA A 140 6.39 -9.35 0.60
C ALA A 140 6.56 -9.29 2.12
N VAL A 141 5.96 -10.24 2.84
CA VAL A 141 6.09 -10.38 4.29
C VAL A 141 7.04 -11.51 4.60
N LYS A 142 7.99 -11.26 5.49
CA LYS A 142 8.98 -12.26 5.90
C LYS A 142 8.32 -13.42 6.62
N GLY A 143 8.66 -14.64 6.21
CA GLY A 143 8.08 -15.86 6.76
C GLY A 143 6.67 -16.19 6.26
N MET A 144 6.19 -15.51 5.19
CA MET A 144 4.94 -15.80 4.52
C MET A 144 5.17 -16.06 3.03
N ASP A 145 4.53 -17.09 2.51
CA ASP A 145 4.58 -17.39 1.07
C ASP A 145 3.48 -16.67 0.28
N GLN A 146 2.50 -16.12 0.98
CA GLN A 146 1.39 -15.36 0.41
C GLN A 146 1.79 -13.90 0.22
N LYS A 147 1.24 -13.27 -0.80
CA LYS A 147 1.33 -11.82 -1.01
C LYS A 147 0.40 -11.12 -0.02
N PHE A 148 0.93 -10.16 0.71
CA PHE A 148 0.10 -9.28 1.53
C PHE A 148 -0.41 -8.13 0.68
N VAL A 149 -1.71 -7.91 0.71
CA VAL A 149 -2.37 -6.83 0.00
C VAL A 149 -2.88 -5.81 0.97
N PHE A 150 -2.59 -4.60 0.64
CA PHE A 150 -2.94 -3.43 1.41
C PHE A 150 -3.66 -2.43 0.50
N GLN A 151 -4.82 -1.97 0.92
CA GLN A 151 -5.58 -0.97 0.16
C GLN A 151 -6.50 -0.18 1.07
N GLY A 152 -6.80 1.04 0.64
CA GLY A 152 -7.77 1.87 1.33
C GLY A 152 -8.21 3.09 0.53
N VAL A 153 -9.33 3.63 0.98
CA VAL A 153 -9.92 4.87 0.49
C VAL A 153 -10.32 5.65 1.73
N HIS A 154 -9.71 6.81 1.95
CA HIS A 154 -9.83 7.58 3.19
C HIS A 154 -9.56 6.72 4.44
N MET A 155 -10.44 6.78 5.43
CA MET A 155 -10.35 6.01 6.66
C MET A 155 -10.74 4.53 6.51
N LEU A 156 -11.18 4.10 5.34
CA LEU A 156 -11.52 2.70 5.07
C LEU A 156 -10.25 1.95 4.69
N PHE A 157 -9.69 1.26 5.65
CA PHE A 157 -8.50 0.44 5.50
C PHE A 157 -8.85 -1.05 5.38
N GLY A 158 -8.18 -1.74 4.47
CA GLY A 158 -8.18 -3.20 4.38
C GLY A 158 -6.78 -3.71 4.06
N GLY A 159 -6.32 -4.67 4.84
CA GLY A 159 -5.07 -5.39 4.57
C GLY A 159 -5.27 -6.86 4.91
N ASP A 160 -4.92 -7.77 4.01
CA ASP A 160 -5.06 -9.21 4.22
C ASP A 160 -4.08 -10.01 3.37
N PHE A 161 -3.79 -11.23 3.84
CA PHE A 161 -3.16 -12.28 3.04
C PHE A 161 -4.22 -12.93 2.16
N ASN A 162 -4.44 -12.37 0.98
CA ASN A 162 -5.49 -12.83 0.12
C ASN A 162 -5.07 -14.11 -0.61
N GLN A 163 -5.85 -15.19 -0.42
CA GLN A 163 -5.62 -16.47 -1.10
C GLN A 163 -5.84 -16.39 -2.62
N GLU A 164 -6.66 -15.44 -3.10
CA GLU A 164 -6.96 -15.26 -4.52
C GLU A 164 -5.80 -14.61 -5.28
N ILE A 165 -4.97 -13.79 -4.62
CA ILE A 165 -3.78 -13.16 -5.21
C ILE A 165 -2.63 -14.14 -5.35
N GLY A 166 -2.68 -15.22 -4.61
CA GLY A 166 -1.78 -16.35 -4.73
C GLY A 166 -0.47 -16.20 -3.97
N LEU A 167 0.37 -17.18 -4.20
CA LEU A 167 1.67 -17.29 -3.59
C LEU A 167 2.73 -16.54 -4.43
N TRP A 168 3.81 -16.13 -3.77
CA TRP A 168 5.03 -15.78 -4.48
C TRP A 168 5.53 -17.01 -5.24
N LYS A 169 5.87 -16.84 -6.52
CA LYS A 169 6.46 -17.92 -7.31
C LYS A 169 7.93 -18.08 -6.95
N ASP A 170 8.48 -19.29 -7.14
CA ASP A 170 9.87 -19.60 -6.78
C ASP A 170 10.89 -18.72 -7.52
N ASP A 171 10.56 -18.26 -8.74
CA ASP A 171 11.37 -17.39 -9.59
C ASP A 171 10.98 -15.91 -9.50
N GLU A 172 9.95 -15.58 -8.72
CA GLU A 172 9.48 -14.22 -8.54
C GLU A 172 10.29 -13.49 -7.46
N LYS A 173 10.80 -12.31 -7.80
CA LYS A 173 11.48 -11.47 -6.80
C LYS A 173 10.49 -11.02 -5.74
N ARG A 174 10.86 -11.21 -4.47
CA ARG A 174 10.12 -10.67 -3.34
C ARG A 174 10.40 -9.18 -3.23
N GLU A 175 9.39 -8.38 -3.52
CA GLU A 175 9.46 -6.94 -3.51
C GLU A 175 8.18 -6.34 -2.91
N CYS A 176 8.32 -5.13 -2.42
CA CYS A 176 7.22 -4.35 -1.90
C CYS A 176 6.96 -3.18 -2.83
N ARG A 177 5.69 -2.96 -3.17
CA ARG A 177 5.24 -1.86 -4.02
C ARG A 177 4.07 -1.16 -3.35
N PHE A 178 4.13 0.16 -3.29
CA PHE A 178 3.11 1.02 -2.69
C PHE A 178 2.78 2.18 -3.59
N VAL A 179 1.54 2.61 -3.47
CA VAL A 179 1.03 3.84 -4.06
C VAL A 179 0.20 4.56 -3.02
N PHE A 180 0.44 5.84 -2.85
CA PHE A 180 -0.39 6.75 -2.08
C PHE A 180 -0.85 7.89 -2.99
N ILE A 181 -2.10 8.27 -2.88
CA ILE A 181 -2.69 9.47 -3.50
C ILE A 181 -3.31 10.28 -2.37
N GLY A 182 -2.96 11.55 -2.30
CA GLY A 182 -3.46 12.41 -1.23
C GLY A 182 -2.96 13.83 -1.33
N ARG A 183 -3.35 14.63 -0.34
CA ARG A 183 -3.02 16.04 -0.22
C ARG A 183 -1.81 16.23 0.71
N ASN A 184 -0.91 17.14 0.35
CA ASN A 184 0.24 17.50 1.18
C ASN A 184 1.09 16.28 1.61
N LEU A 185 1.26 15.29 0.74
CA LEU A 185 1.99 14.08 1.07
C LEU A 185 3.48 14.38 1.25
N ASP A 186 4.02 14.03 2.40
CA ASP A 186 5.46 13.98 2.62
C ASP A 186 6.00 12.64 2.08
N HIS A 187 6.42 12.66 0.81
CA HIS A 187 6.90 11.49 0.09
C HIS A 187 8.11 10.85 0.80
N ALA A 188 9.02 11.67 1.32
CA ALA A 188 10.22 11.20 2.02
C ALA A 188 9.86 10.51 3.34
N ALA A 189 8.91 11.07 4.10
CA ALA A 189 8.44 10.47 5.34
C ALA A 189 7.68 9.16 5.11
N LEU A 190 6.86 9.08 4.05
CA LEU A 190 6.16 7.85 3.67
C LEU A 190 7.15 6.74 3.28
N GLU A 191 8.14 7.06 2.46
CA GLU A 191 9.18 6.10 2.06
C GLU A 191 10.02 5.66 3.26
N ALA A 192 10.46 6.58 4.09
CA ALA A 192 11.24 6.28 5.29
C ALA A 192 10.47 5.36 6.25
N GLY A 193 9.20 5.66 6.52
CA GLY A 193 8.35 4.83 7.38
C GLY A 193 8.17 3.40 6.87
N LEU A 194 8.02 3.25 5.55
CA LEU A 194 7.97 1.93 4.92
C LEU A 194 9.31 1.18 5.04
N MET A 195 10.43 1.89 4.85
CA MET A 195 11.76 1.29 4.99
C MET A 195 12.05 0.81 6.42
N GLU A 196 11.53 1.50 7.44
CA GLU A 196 11.62 1.07 8.85
C GLU A 196 10.82 -0.22 9.12
N CYS A 197 9.84 -0.53 8.28
CA CYS A 197 9.09 -1.79 8.37
C CYS A 197 9.83 -2.99 7.81
N LYS A 198 11.00 -2.83 7.17
CA LYS A 198 11.77 -3.97 6.66
C LYS A 198 12.08 -4.98 7.76
N ALA A 199 12.06 -6.27 7.35
CA ALA A 199 12.47 -7.35 8.21
C ALA A 199 13.97 -7.22 8.52
N GLU A 200 14.28 -7.21 9.79
CA GLU A 200 15.65 -7.14 10.33
C GLU A 200 16.32 -8.50 10.42
N ASP A 201 17.64 -8.50 10.57
CA ASP A 201 18.40 -9.64 11.03
C ASP A 201 18.06 -9.90 12.50
N LEU A 202 17.73 -11.14 12.83
CA LEU A 202 17.27 -11.51 14.16
C LEU A 202 18.44 -11.63 15.14
N ARG A 203 18.20 -11.23 16.39
CA ARG A 203 19.20 -11.30 17.48
C ARG A 203 19.39 -12.70 18.03
N PHE A 204 18.40 -13.58 17.88
CA PHE A 204 18.40 -14.93 18.45
C PHE A 204 18.15 -15.99 17.39
N ASP A 205 18.69 -17.20 17.61
CA ASP A 205 18.54 -18.34 16.73
C ASP A 205 17.56 -19.38 17.27
N VAL A 206 17.15 -20.32 16.41
CA VAL A 206 16.33 -21.47 16.80
C VAL A 206 17.09 -22.30 17.84
N GLY A 207 16.44 -22.53 18.96
CA GLY A 207 17.01 -23.26 20.09
C GLY A 207 17.46 -22.40 21.25
N ASP A 208 17.63 -21.10 21.02
CA ASP A 208 18.01 -20.17 22.09
C ASP A 208 16.92 -20.05 23.16
N MET A 209 17.38 -19.79 24.38
CA MET A 209 16.52 -19.49 25.51
C MET A 209 16.37 -17.98 25.61
N VAL A 210 15.12 -17.53 25.73
CA VAL A 210 14.76 -16.12 25.80
C VAL A 210 13.68 -15.89 26.86
N TYR A 211 13.48 -14.63 27.25
CA TYR A 211 12.29 -14.20 27.95
C TYR A 211 11.34 -13.51 26.95
N ALA A 212 10.19 -14.11 26.67
CA ALA A 212 9.15 -13.52 25.82
C ALA A 212 8.12 -12.78 26.68
N ASN A 213 7.70 -11.59 26.23
CA ASN A 213 6.69 -10.80 26.91
C ASN A 213 5.28 -11.28 26.51
N ILE A 214 4.60 -11.93 27.45
CA ILE A 214 3.21 -12.40 27.34
C ILE A 214 2.26 -11.67 28.29
N GLY A 215 2.59 -10.43 28.66
CA GLY A 215 2.03 -9.65 29.75
C GLY A 215 3.05 -9.49 30.88
N GLU A 216 3.91 -10.49 31.04
CA GLU A 216 5.15 -10.49 31.81
C GLU A 216 6.23 -11.27 31.06
N PHE A 217 7.49 -10.96 31.34
CA PHE A 217 8.60 -11.66 30.71
C PHE A 217 8.73 -13.09 31.26
N THR A 218 8.39 -14.06 30.41
CA THR A 218 8.38 -15.47 30.76
C THR A 218 9.41 -16.25 29.93
N LYS A 219 10.15 -17.14 30.59
CA LYS A 219 11.21 -17.92 29.96
C LYS A 219 10.64 -18.91 28.96
N GLY A 220 11.26 -18.97 27.77
CA GLY A 220 10.87 -19.88 26.71
C GLY A 220 12.04 -20.24 25.79
N LYS A 221 11.78 -21.16 24.87
CA LYS A 221 12.74 -21.61 23.86
C LYS A 221 12.25 -21.25 22.47
N ILE A 222 13.10 -20.67 21.64
CA ILE A 222 12.77 -20.35 20.25
C ILE A 222 12.64 -21.65 19.46
N LEU A 223 11.47 -21.86 18.87
CA LEU A 223 11.16 -23.01 18.00
C LEU A 223 11.39 -22.71 16.54
N LYS A 224 11.07 -21.50 16.12
CA LYS A 224 11.20 -21.03 14.73
C LYS A 224 11.52 -19.54 14.68
N CYS A 225 12.28 -19.16 13.66
CA CYS A 225 12.47 -17.78 13.24
C CYS A 225 11.60 -17.51 12.01
N TRP A 226 11.01 -16.33 11.94
CA TRP A 226 10.11 -15.89 10.86
C TRP A 226 8.98 -16.87 10.58
N ASP A 227 8.16 -17.11 11.60
CA ASP A 227 6.98 -17.97 11.51
C ASP A 227 5.69 -17.14 11.44
N GLN A 228 4.94 -17.30 10.35
CA GLN A 228 3.69 -16.58 10.10
C GLN A 228 3.82 -15.05 10.24
N GLY A 229 4.86 -14.48 9.65
CA GLY A 229 5.11 -13.04 9.68
C GLY A 229 5.74 -12.51 10.98
N ASN A 230 5.94 -13.36 11.98
CA ASN A 230 6.53 -12.98 13.25
C ASN A 230 8.00 -13.38 13.34
N PRO A 231 8.90 -12.55 13.92
CA PRO A 231 10.29 -12.86 14.15
C PRO A 231 10.54 -14.20 14.84
N TYR A 232 9.81 -14.46 15.92
CA TYR A 232 10.02 -15.70 16.67
C TYR A 232 8.71 -16.38 17.04
N ARG A 233 8.76 -17.72 16.98
CA ARG A 233 7.82 -18.59 17.68
C ARG A 233 8.53 -19.20 18.88
N VAL A 234 7.99 -18.95 20.08
CA VAL A 234 8.61 -19.34 21.36
C VAL A 234 7.71 -20.32 22.09
N GLU A 235 8.26 -21.45 22.53
CA GLU A 235 7.62 -22.38 23.47
C GLU A 235 7.93 -21.90 24.89
N ILE A 236 6.92 -21.45 25.60
CA ILE A 236 7.04 -21.01 26.99
C ILE A 236 7.30 -22.23 27.90
N GLN A 237 8.12 -22.05 28.92
CA GLN A 237 8.40 -23.09 29.91
C GLN A 237 7.32 -23.09 31.01
N ASP A 238 6.05 -23.23 30.60
CA ASP A 238 4.91 -23.49 31.46
C ASP A 238 4.54 -24.99 31.47
N GLU A 239 3.54 -25.37 32.27
CA GLU A 239 3.05 -26.76 32.36
C GLU A 239 2.46 -27.24 31.02
N ASP A 240 1.86 -26.34 30.23
CA ASP A 240 1.17 -26.61 28.99
C ASP A 240 2.06 -26.49 27.73
N ARG A 241 3.31 -26.01 27.90
CA ARG A 241 4.25 -25.70 26.80
C ARG A 241 3.60 -24.81 25.74
N THR A 242 3.02 -23.70 26.19
CA THR A 242 2.30 -22.75 25.34
C THR A 242 3.22 -22.18 24.28
N ASN A 243 2.72 -22.15 23.02
CA ASN A 243 3.43 -21.49 21.93
C ASN A 243 2.92 -20.06 21.75
N VAL A 244 3.85 -19.12 21.71
CA VAL A 244 3.57 -17.70 21.50
C VAL A 244 4.38 -17.15 20.34
N TRP A 245 3.88 -16.12 19.68
CA TRP A 245 4.58 -15.39 18.64
C TRP A 245 5.07 -14.05 19.19
N VAL A 246 6.34 -13.78 18.95
CA VAL A 246 6.97 -12.48 19.26
C VAL A 246 6.86 -11.62 18.00
N PRO A 247 6.12 -10.51 18.04
CA PRO A 247 5.77 -9.75 16.84
C PRO A 247 6.91 -8.87 16.31
N ILE A 248 7.81 -8.44 17.19
CA ILE A 248 8.94 -7.56 16.85
C ILE A 248 10.15 -8.00 17.68
N ASP A 249 11.34 -8.03 17.07
CA ASP A 249 12.60 -8.32 17.76
C ASP A 249 13.12 -7.05 18.46
N SER A 250 12.54 -6.76 19.62
CA SER A 250 12.96 -5.65 20.49
C SER A 250 12.87 -6.01 21.95
N ASP A 251 13.52 -5.21 22.80
CA ASP A 251 13.54 -5.43 24.25
C ASP A 251 12.16 -5.32 24.90
N ASP A 252 11.20 -4.69 24.24
CA ASP A 252 9.81 -4.65 24.71
C ASP A 252 9.10 -6.01 24.61
N TYR A 253 9.57 -6.89 23.70
CA TYR A 253 8.93 -8.17 23.40
C TYR A 253 9.77 -9.39 23.73
N VAL A 254 11.11 -9.30 23.60
CA VAL A 254 12.00 -10.44 23.84
C VAL A 254 13.37 -9.99 24.39
N LEU A 255 13.81 -10.68 25.42
CA LEU A 255 15.10 -10.46 26.09
C LEU A 255 15.93 -11.75 26.09
N PRO A 256 17.28 -11.66 26.13
CA PRO A 256 18.14 -12.82 26.33
C PRO A 256 17.87 -13.45 27.71
N ALA A 257 17.94 -14.80 27.79
CA ALA A 257 17.71 -15.55 29.04
C ALA A 257 19.01 -15.86 29.77
#